data_ef1cca16d7205af0874ca5b168c05fd8
#
_entry.id   ef1cca16d7205af0874ca5b168c05fd8
#
_cell.length_a   1.000
_cell.length_b   1.000
_cell.length_c   1.000
_cell.angle_alpha   90.00
_cell.angle_beta   90.00
_cell.angle_gamma   90.00
#
_symmetry.space_group_name_H-M   'P 1'
#
loop_
_entity.id
_entity.type
_entity.pdbx_description
1 polymer ?
#
loop_
_entity_poly.entity_id
_entity_poly.type
_entity_poly.pdbx_seq_one_letter_code
_entity_poly.pdbx_strand_id
1 'polypeptide(L)'
;DQLMEDMIGDLTSVPEPIEIKLYSDDPEVLQGVAVKTAAAISKIPGVVDVKNGINPAGDALEIHVDRDRAALEGVDPAMVTGLLSAQLSGVVATQVQNSYKMIDVRVWIPEPLRTNVYQVERLMLRAPDGHLFPLRRIATLRSVNGQPEINRDNLKRMVAVTARISGRDMGSTLRAVQKVMASVTLPVGGYYELGGLYQQQQAAFKGLVQVFLAAVALVFLLLLALYERFRIALVVMLMPLLSLASIMIGLWLTGIEINISAMMGMTMIVGIVTEVAIFYFSEWCSLDPGLDRQMALITAGKNRLRPIAMTTLAAILILLPLALAWGEGAQMQQPLAIAIISGMMVQLPLVLVVMPLLFYVLTSHRFELKRKLHP
;
A
#
# COMPACT_ATOMS: atom_id res chain seq x y z
N ASP A 1 15.40 1.42 4.31
CA ASP A 1 13.97 1.11 4.15
C ASP A 1 13.10 2.36 3.99
N GLN A 2 13.27 3.39 4.83
CA GLN A 2 12.50 4.63 4.74
C GLN A 2 12.55 5.29 3.35
N LEU A 3 13.72 5.35 2.73
CA LEU A 3 13.91 6.04 1.45
C LEU A 3 13.15 5.34 0.30
N MET A 4 13.01 4.03 0.34
CA MET A 4 12.27 3.27 -0.67
C MET A 4 10.75 3.33 -0.41
N GLU A 5 10.32 3.33 0.86
CA GLU A 5 8.92 3.54 1.23
C GLU A 5 8.47 4.96 0.86
N ASP A 6 9.30 5.97 1.10
CA ASP A 6 9.02 7.35 0.72
C ASP A 6 8.95 7.50 -0.82
N MET A 7 9.87 6.88 -1.58
CA MET A 7 9.83 6.89 -3.05
C MET A 7 8.60 6.17 -3.61
N ILE A 8 8.23 5.03 -3.04
CA ILE A 8 7.01 4.30 -3.46
C ILE A 8 5.76 5.12 -3.09
N GLY A 9 5.73 5.73 -1.92
CA GLY A 9 4.67 6.61 -1.48
C GLY A 9 4.45 7.78 -2.44
N ASP A 10 5.52 8.46 -2.81
CA ASP A 10 5.49 9.59 -3.74
C ASP A 10 5.06 9.18 -5.16
N LEU A 11 5.51 8.01 -5.64
CA LEU A 11 5.17 7.50 -6.97
C LEU A 11 3.76 6.92 -7.08
N THR A 12 3.24 6.32 -5.99
CA THR A 12 1.94 5.63 -6.01
C THR A 12 0.81 6.47 -5.43
N SER A 13 1.10 7.65 -4.90
CA SER A 13 0.15 8.50 -4.17
C SER A 13 -0.51 7.78 -2.98
N VAL A 14 0.16 6.77 -2.43
CA VAL A 14 -0.24 6.06 -1.20
C VAL A 14 0.84 6.30 -0.15
N PRO A 15 0.84 7.47 0.49
CA PRO A 15 2.01 7.92 1.23
C PRO A 15 2.21 7.22 2.57
N GLU A 16 1.16 6.78 3.25
CA GLU A 16 1.31 6.32 4.63
C GLU A 16 0.58 5.00 4.88
N PRO A 17 1.12 4.13 5.79
CA PRO A 17 0.49 2.85 6.15
C PRO A 17 -0.93 3.00 6.70
N ILE A 18 -1.16 4.06 7.48
CA ILE A 18 -2.45 4.42 8.06
C ILE A 18 -2.92 5.72 7.43
N GLU A 19 -4.07 5.71 6.80
CA GLU A 19 -4.77 6.88 6.30
C GLU A 19 -6.23 6.80 6.75
N ILE A 20 -6.69 7.83 7.46
CA ILE A 20 -8.08 7.96 7.90
C ILE A 20 -8.67 9.16 7.19
N LYS A 21 -9.46 8.92 6.17
CA LYS A 21 -10.17 9.94 5.42
C LYS A 21 -11.43 10.33 6.18
N LEU A 22 -11.50 11.57 6.64
CA LEU A 22 -12.65 12.15 7.32
C LEU A 22 -13.41 13.02 6.34
N TYR A 23 -14.73 12.87 6.29
CA TYR A 23 -15.60 13.60 5.37
C TYR A 23 -16.64 14.42 6.15
N SER A 24 -16.79 15.69 5.79
CA SER A 24 -17.87 16.56 6.28
C SER A 24 -18.03 17.76 5.35
N ASP A 25 -19.25 18.29 5.25
CA ASP A 25 -19.53 19.49 4.47
C ASP A 25 -19.04 20.77 5.21
N ASP A 26 -19.00 20.73 6.55
CA ASP A 26 -18.52 21.83 7.38
C ASP A 26 -16.99 21.74 7.58
N PRO A 27 -16.23 22.73 7.09
CA PRO A 27 -14.77 22.73 7.18
C PRO A 27 -14.23 22.89 8.60
N GLU A 28 -14.88 23.70 9.45
CA GLU A 28 -14.40 23.95 10.82
C GLU A 28 -14.59 22.73 11.70
N VAL A 29 -15.76 22.09 11.58
CA VAL A 29 -16.06 20.85 12.27
C VAL A 29 -15.12 19.73 11.81
N LEU A 30 -14.85 19.65 10.50
CA LEU A 30 -13.96 18.66 9.92
C LEU A 30 -12.53 18.79 10.46
N GLN A 31 -12.01 20.02 10.54
CA GLN A 31 -10.69 20.28 11.12
C GLN A 31 -10.64 19.89 12.61
N GLY A 32 -11.67 20.26 13.37
CA GLY A 32 -11.77 19.91 14.79
C GLY A 32 -11.79 18.40 15.03
N VAL A 33 -12.48 17.64 14.18
CA VAL A 33 -12.50 16.17 14.22
C VAL A 33 -11.15 15.59 13.82
N ALA A 34 -10.48 16.14 12.81
CA ALA A 34 -9.16 15.69 12.38
C ALA A 34 -8.12 15.81 13.50
N VAL A 35 -8.08 16.95 14.21
CA VAL A 35 -7.19 17.15 15.36
C VAL A 35 -7.48 16.15 16.47
N LYS A 36 -8.77 15.95 16.82
CA LYS A 36 -9.16 14.97 17.84
C LYS A 36 -8.79 13.53 17.44
N THR A 37 -9.00 13.18 16.18
CA THR A 37 -8.65 11.86 15.63
C THR A 37 -7.15 11.65 15.70
N ALA A 38 -6.33 12.61 15.25
CA ALA A 38 -4.89 12.52 15.32
C ALA A 38 -4.40 12.34 16.78
N ALA A 39 -4.96 13.13 17.72
CA ALA A 39 -4.63 13.00 19.13
C ALA A 39 -5.10 11.66 19.77
N ALA A 40 -6.16 11.04 19.24
CA ALA A 40 -6.65 9.76 19.72
C ALA A 40 -5.79 8.60 19.22
N ILE A 41 -5.40 8.61 17.94
CA ILE A 41 -4.59 7.54 17.36
C ILE A 41 -3.11 7.61 17.78
N SER A 42 -2.59 8.79 18.10
CA SER A 42 -1.20 8.95 18.59
C SER A 42 -0.94 8.24 19.92
N LYS A 43 -1.99 7.90 20.68
CA LYS A 43 -1.90 7.15 21.94
C LYS A 43 -1.80 5.63 21.74
N ILE A 44 -1.97 5.15 20.51
CA ILE A 44 -1.92 3.72 20.20
C ILE A 44 -0.45 3.27 20.14
N PRO A 45 -0.03 2.27 20.90
CA PRO A 45 1.33 1.74 20.82
C PRO A 45 1.65 1.25 19.40
N GLY A 46 2.79 1.68 18.86
CA GLY A 46 3.24 1.36 17.51
C GLY A 46 2.78 2.34 16.43
N VAL A 47 1.96 3.34 16.76
CA VAL A 47 1.61 4.44 15.85
C VAL A 47 2.57 5.60 16.09
N VAL A 48 3.24 6.03 15.02
CA VAL A 48 4.23 7.13 15.03
C VAL A 48 3.95 8.11 13.89
N ASP A 49 4.57 9.29 13.92
CA ASP A 49 4.50 10.32 12.88
C ASP A 49 3.06 10.68 12.46
N VAL A 50 2.19 10.87 13.44
CA VAL A 50 0.79 11.22 13.19
C VAL A 50 0.69 12.65 12.67
N LYS A 51 0.11 12.80 11.48
CA LYS A 51 -0.22 14.08 10.84
C LYS A 51 -1.73 14.26 10.81
N ASN A 52 -2.21 15.44 11.19
CA ASN A 52 -3.66 15.72 11.20
C ASN A 52 -4.23 16.08 9.82
N GLY A 53 -3.40 16.14 8.78
CA GLY A 53 -3.82 16.44 7.40
C GLY A 53 -4.30 17.87 7.17
N ILE A 54 -4.13 18.74 8.14
CA ILE A 54 -4.46 20.17 8.01
C ILE A 54 -3.20 20.90 7.59
N ASN A 55 -3.15 21.34 6.34
CA ASN A 55 -2.09 22.19 5.83
C ASN A 55 -2.52 23.64 6.05
N PRO A 56 -1.97 24.35 7.06
CA PRO A 56 -2.28 25.77 7.22
C PRO A 56 -1.72 26.51 6.01
N ALA A 57 -2.56 27.25 5.32
CA ALA A 57 -2.04 28.27 4.43
C ALA A 57 -1.30 29.30 5.29
N GLY A 58 -0.20 29.82 4.77
CA GLY A 58 0.55 30.88 5.46
C GLY A 58 -0.33 32.08 5.80
N ASP A 59 0.17 32.96 6.66
CA ASP A 59 -0.53 34.18 7.03
C ASP A 59 -0.92 34.98 5.78
N ALA A 60 -2.20 35.34 5.72
CA ALA A 60 -2.73 36.21 4.68
C ALA A 60 -3.05 37.57 5.25
N LEU A 61 -2.94 38.62 4.42
CA LEU A 61 -3.28 39.95 4.78
C LEU A 61 -4.61 40.33 4.13
N GLU A 62 -5.66 40.46 4.93
CA GLU A 62 -6.95 40.99 4.51
C GLU A 62 -6.94 42.48 4.55
N ILE A 63 -7.22 43.15 3.42
CA ILE A 63 -7.28 44.58 3.28
C ILE A 63 -8.74 44.97 3.05
N HIS A 64 -9.37 45.53 4.08
CA HIS A 64 -10.76 46.00 4.01
C HIS A 64 -10.79 47.48 3.70
N VAL A 65 -11.25 47.85 2.50
CA VAL A 65 -11.37 49.23 2.05
C VAL A 65 -12.71 49.81 2.52
N ASP A 66 -12.66 50.89 3.28
CA ASP A 66 -13.82 51.67 3.70
C ASP A 66 -14.30 52.56 2.53
N ARG A 67 -15.51 52.34 2.06
CA ARG A 67 -16.07 52.99 0.88
C ARG A 67 -16.26 54.51 1.09
N ASP A 68 -16.70 54.91 2.28
CA ASP A 68 -16.98 56.33 2.59
C ASP A 68 -15.67 57.10 2.65
N ARG A 69 -14.64 56.52 3.31
CA ARG A 69 -13.30 57.13 3.38
C ARG A 69 -12.62 57.17 2.01
N ALA A 70 -12.79 56.13 1.20
CA ALA A 70 -12.26 56.08 -0.16
C ALA A 70 -12.90 57.18 -1.05
N ALA A 71 -14.22 57.39 -0.90
CA ALA A 71 -14.93 58.43 -1.62
C ALA A 71 -14.45 59.85 -1.22
N LEU A 72 -14.10 60.08 0.06
CA LEU A 72 -13.52 61.35 0.51
C LEU A 72 -12.16 61.67 -0.12
N GLU A 73 -11.38 60.61 -0.47
CA GLU A 73 -10.12 60.73 -1.20
C GLU A 73 -10.31 60.68 -2.72
N GLY A 74 -11.55 60.67 -3.20
CA GLY A 74 -11.87 60.65 -4.64
C GLY A 74 -11.51 59.35 -5.35
N VAL A 75 -11.40 58.23 -4.62
CA VAL A 75 -11.04 56.92 -5.18
C VAL A 75 -12.17 55.90 -4.98
N ASP A 76 -12.33 55.02 -5.96
CA ASP A 76 -13.24 53.88 -5.89
C ASP A 76 -12.51 52.64 -5.34
N PRO A 77 -13.15 51.78 -4.53
CA PRO A 77 -12.57 50.52 -4.03
C PRO A 77 -12.00 49.62 -5.11
N ALA A 78 -12.60 49.57 -6.31
CA ALA A 78 -12.04 48.81 -7.41
C ALA A 78 -10.70 49.37 -7.91
N MET A 79 -10.59 50.70 -7.98
CA MET A 79 -9.33 51.37 -8.31
C MET A 79 -8.25 51.08 -7.26
N VAL A 80 -8.61 51.14 -5.98
CA VAL A 80 -7.70 50.85 -4.87
C VAL A 80 -7.19 49.40 -4.97
N THR A 81 -8.08 48.45 -5.24
CA THR A 81 -7.71 47.03 -5.42
C THR A 81 -6.73 46.84 -6.60
N GLY A 82 -6.97 47.52 -7.73
CA GLY A 82 -6.08 47.50 -8.88
C GLY A 82 -4.69 48.08 -8.56
N LEU A 83 -4.62 49.21 -7.86
CA LEU A 83 -3.38 49.83 -7.45
C LEU A 83 -2.59 48.96 -6.47
N LEU A 84 -3.26 48.37 -5.48
CA LEU A 84 -2.63 47.45 -4.52
C LEU A 84 -2.13 46.19 -5.19
N SER A 85 -2.89 45.57 -6.09
CA SER A 85 -2.47 44.41 -6.87
C SER A 85 -1.24 44.75 -7.69
N ALA A 86 -1.21 45.91 -8.35
CA ALA A 86 -0.06 46.34 -9.14
C ALA A 86 1.20 46.57 -8.29
N GLN A 87 1.04 47.14 -7.09
CA GLN A 87 2.16 47.42 -6.17
C GLN A 87 2.66 46.15 -5.46
N LEU A 88 1.78 45.31 -4.94
CA LEU A 88 2.13 44.16 -4.11
C LEU A 88 2.49 42.94 -4.94
N SER A 89 1.70 42.62 -5.96
CA SER A 89 1.92 41.46 -6.85
C SER A 89 2.75 41.78 -8.09
N GLY A 90 2.81 43.08 -8.43
CA GLY A 90 3.51 43.56 -9.62
C GLY A 90 2.68 43.42 -10.90
N VAL A 91 3.07 44.23 -11.89
CA VAL A 91 2.49 44.23 -13.24
C VAL A 91 3.57 43.91 -14.26
N VAL A 92 3.25 43.08 -15.24
CA VAL A 92 4.10 42.87 -16.41
C VAL A 92 3.99 44.13 -17.28
N ALA A 93 5.00 45.00 -17.22
CA ALA A 93 5.01 46.27 -17.90
C ALA A 93 5.37 46.12 -19.41
N THR A 94 6.22 45.17 -19.71
CA THR A 94 6.69 44.88 -21.09
C THR A 94 7.32 43.50 -21.18
N GLN A 95 7.58 43.07 -22.38
CA GLN A 95 8.31 41.83 -22.67
C GLN A 95 9.56 42.17 -23.49
N VAL A 96 10.66 41.53 -23.17
CA VAL A 96 11.94 41.66 -23.88
C VAL A 96 12.26 40.35 -24.56
N GLN A 97 12.51 40.42 -25.85
CA GLN A 97 12.98 39.26 -26.61
C GLN A 97 14.45 39.01 -26.31
N ASN A 98 14.77 37.85 -25.76
CA ASN A 98 16.12 37.38 -25.56
C ASN A 98 16.32 36.09 -26.35
N SER A 99 16.97 36.21 -27.53
CA SER A 99 17.16 35.13 -28.49
C SER A 99 15.78 34.52 -28.89
N TYR A 100 15.49 33.28 -28.51
CA TYR A 100 14.26 32.58 -28.84
C TYR A 100 13.19 32.66 -27.75
N LYS A 101 13.39 33.38 -26.65
CA LYS A 101 12.48 33.47 -25.50
C LYS A 101 12.01 34.90 -25.30
N MET A 102 10.70 35.05 -25.05
CA MET A 102 10.12 36.29 -24.53
C MET A 102 10.25 36.27 -23.01
N ILE A 103 10.83 37.33 -22.45
CA ILE A 103 11.02 37.48 -21.01
C ILE A 103 10.13 38.63 -20.52
N ASP A 104 9.26 38.33 -19.58
CA ASP A 104 8.39 39.30 -18.95
C ASP A 104 9.20 40.23 -18.02
N VAL A 105 9.03 41.53 -18.19
CA VAL A 105 9.55 42.54 -17.26
C VAL A 105 8.46 42.93 -16.32
N ARG A 106 8.53 42.43 -15.08
CA ARG A 106 7.59 42.73 -14.02
C ARG A 106 8.10 43.88 -13.15
N VAL A 107 7.22 44.84 -12.92
CA VAL A 107 7.49 46.00 -12.05
C VAL A 107 6.63 45.87 -10.81
N TRP A 108 7.25 45.94 -9.63
CA TRP A 108 6.58 45.94 -8.34
C TRP A 108 7.35 46.79 -7.32
N ILE A 109 6.79 47.02 -6.13
CA ILE A 109 7.51 47.72 -5.06
C ILE A 109 8.58 46.81 -4.43
N PRO A 110 9.67 47.38 -3.87
CA PRO A 110 10.71 46.63 -3.19
C PRO A 110 10.18 45.72 -2.07
N GLU A 111 10.80 44.55 -1.90
CA GLU A 111 10.38 43.54 -0.92
C GLU A 111 10.20 44.10 0.51
N PRO A 112 11.10 44.90 1.08
CA PRO A 112 10.93 45.42 2.44
C PRO A 112 9.65 46.24 2.67
N LEU A 113 9.08 46.81 1.62
CA LEU A 113 7.85 47.64 1.69
C LEU A 113 6.57 46.80 1.60
N ARG A 114 6.65 45.49 1.25
CA ARG A 114 5.48 44.62 1.06
C ARG A 114 5.44 43.40 1.99
N THR A 115 6.48 43.12 2.77
CA THR A 115 6.57 41.98 3.68
C THR A 115 6.09 42.27 5.09
N ASN A 116 5.96 43.53 5.48
CA ASN A 116 5.53 43.94 6.80
C ASN A 116 4.18 44.67 6.72
N VAL A 117 3.21 44.27 7.53
CA VAL A 117 1.88 44.86 7.61
C VAL A 117 1.96 46.36 7.82
N TYR A 118 2.84 46.84 8.72
CA TYR A 118 3.04 48.26 9.03
C TYR A 118 3.52 49.05 7.80
N GLN A 119 4.34 48.46 6.94
CA GLN A 119 4.80 49.11 5.70
C GLN A 119 3.68 49.15 4.67
N VAL A 120 2.90 48.08 4.56
CA VAL A 120 1.75 48.02 3.64
C VAL A 120 0.68 49.06 4.03
N GLU A 121 0.40 49.27 5.32
CA GLU A 121 -0.51 50.31 5.77
C GLU A 121 -0.08 51.72 5.33
N ARG A 122 1.21 51.95 5.21
CA ARG A 122 1.81 53.23 4.82
C ARG A 122 2.07 53.37 3.32
N LEU A 123 1.71 52.38 2.50
CA LEU A 123 1.83 52.52 1.06
C LEU A 123 1.10 53.74 0.55
N MET A 124 1.79 54.55 -0.22
CA MET A 124 1.22 55.76 -0.78
C MET A 124 0.44 55.43 -2.06
N LEU A 125 -0.84 55.71 -2.05
CA LEU A 125 -1.73 55.60 -3.19
C LEU A 125 -1.91 56.98 -3.83
N ARG A 126 -2.11 56.98 -5.15
CA ARG A 126 -2.34 58.23 -5.90
C ARG A 126 -3.80 58.32 -6.35
N ALA A 127 -4.47 59.39 -5.96
CA ALA A 127 -5.80 59.70 -6.43
C ALA A 127 -5.81 60.23 -7.87
N PRO A 128 -6.94 60.24 -8.57
CA PRO A 128 -7.06 60.74 -9.93
C PRO A 128 -6.69 62.21 -10.10
N ASP A 129 -6.86 63.04 -9.08
CA ASP A 129 -6.47 64.47 -9.05
C ASP A 129 -4.95 64.66 -8.81
N GLY A 130 -4.22 63.58 -8.53
CA GLY A 130 -2.77 63.55 -8.37
C GLY A 130 -2.28 63.63 -6.93
N HIS A 131 -3.15 63.86 -5.92
CA HIS A 131 -2.71 63.85 -4.53
C HIS A 131 -2.33 62.45 -4.03
N LEU A 132 -1.43 62.39 -3.07
CA LEU A 132 -0.94 61.17 -2.46
C LEU A 132 -1.48 61.02 -1.04
N PHE A 133 -1.97 59.79 -0.72
CA PHE A 133 -2.44 59.48 0.62
C PHE A 133 -2.03 58.05 1.01
N PRO A 134 -1.80 57.75 2.32
CA PRO A 134 -1.43 56.43 2.77
C PRO A 134 -2.66 55.49 2.83
N LEU A 135 -2.45 54.22 2.50
CA LEU A 135 -3.50 53.18 2.49
C LEU A 135 -4.31 53.12 3.79
N ARG A 136 -3.66 53.27 4.97
CA ARG A 136 -4.31 53.30 6.30
C ARG A 136 -5.41 54.34 6.44
N ARG A 137 -5.44 55.33 5.58
CA ARG A 137 -6.46 56.40 5.64
C ARG A 137 -7.83 55.92 5.17
N ILE A 138 -7.84 54.98 4.26
CA ILE A 138 -9.02 54.42 3.61
C ILE A 138 -9.25 52.93 3.87
N ALA A 139 -8.28 52.20 4.42
CA ALA A 139 -8.39 50.78 4.64
C ALA A 139 -7.90 50.35 6.03
N THR A 140 -8.44 49.26 6.52
CA THR A 140 -7.98 48.53 7.68
C THR A 140 -7.36 47.20 7.24
N LEU A 141 -6.19 46.87 7.81
CA LEU A 141 -5.48 45.64 7.51
C LEU A 141 -5.58 44.69 8.70
N ARG A 142 -5.87 43.43 8.40
CA ARG A 142 -5.90 42.38 9.42
C ARG A 142 -5.05 41.20 8.92
N SER A 143 -4.18 40.69 9.79
CA SER A 143 -3.56 39.40 9.54
C SER A 143 -4.58 38.31 9.83
N VAL A 144 -4.86 37.49 8.87
CA VAL A 144 -5.77 36.35 8.95
C VAL A 144 -5.01 35.09 8.56
N ASN A 145 -5.40 33.99 9.13
CA ASN A 145 -4.90 32.69 8.60
C ASN A 145 -5.41 32.54 7.18
N GLY A 146 -4.51 32.27 6.25
CA GLY A 146 -4.88 32.00 4.87
C GLY A 146 -5.85 30.81 4.78
N GLN A 147 -6.51 30.67 3.66
CA GLN A 147 -7.42 29.57 3.44
C GLN A 147 -6.62 28.26 3.39
N PRO A 148 -6.88 27.29 4.30
CA PRO A 148 -6.18 26.01 4.26
C PRO A 148 -6.48 25.27 2.97
N GLU A 149 -5.57 24.38 2.58
CA GLU A 149 -5.77 23.50 1.44
C GLU A 149 -7.07 22.69 1.59
N ILE A 150 -7.88 22.68 0.53
CA ILE A 150 -9.16 21.96 0.51
C ILE A 150 -8.99 20.70 -0.34
N ASN A 151 -8.82 19.59 0.33
CA ASN A 151 -8.75 18.28 -0.33
C ASN A 151 -10.15 17.70 -0.56
N ARG A 152 -10.34 17.09 -1.72
CA ARG A 152 -11.58 16.39 -2.07
C ARG A 152 -11.28 15.02 -2.62
N ASP A 153 -12.10 14.06 -2.21
CA ASP A 153 -12.15 12.72 -2.78
C ASP A 153 -13.58 12.46 -3.27
N ASN A 154 -13.73 12.04 -4.53
CA ASN A 154 -15.05 11.89 -5.18
C ASN A 154 -15.95 13.13 -5.04
N LEU A 155 -15.40 14.33 -5.22
CA LEU A 155 -16.05 15.63 -5.09
C LEU A 155 -16.48 16.00 -3.65
N LYS A 156 -16.33 15.12 -2.67
CA LYS A 156 -16.62 15.40 -1.26
C LYS A 156 -15.39 15.96 -0.56
N ARG A 157 -15.60 16.97 0.27
CA ARG A 157 -14.54 17.56 1.07
C ARG A 157 -14.03 16.55 2.09
N MET A 158 -12.71 16.40 2.17
CA MET A 158 -12.08 15.51 3.12
C MET A 158 -10.87 16.12 3.80
N VAL A 159 -10.51 15.57 4.96
CA VAL A 159 -9.19 15.70 5.60
C VAL A 159 -8.66 14.30 5.86
N ALA A 160 -7.43 14.03 5.46
CA ALA A 160 -6.79 12.73 5.66
C ALA A 160 -5.84 12.82 6.87
N VAL A 161 -6.17 12.13 7.94
CA VAL A 161 -5.26 11.92 9.07
C VAL A 161 -4.38 10.72 8.73
N THR A 162 -3.06 10.94 8.67
CA THR A 162 -2.09 9.91 8.30
C THR A 162 -1.16 9.57 9.44
N ALA A 163 -0.64 8.35 9.46
CA ALA A 163 0.33 7.90 10.46
C ALA A 163 1.17 6.73 9.95
N ARG A 164 2.35 6.56 10.55
CA ARG A 164 3.26 5.44 10.31
C ARG A 164 3.15 4.40 11.41
N ILE A 165 3.64 3.20 11.11
CA ILE A 165 3.68 2.08 12.06
C ILE A 165 5.14 1.75 12.34
N SER A 166 5.50 1.62 13.61
CA SER A 166 6.83 1.22 14.05
C SER A 166 6.76 0.20 15.18
N GLY A 167 7.52 -0.89 15.05
CA GLY A 167 7.66 -1.91 16.09
C GLY A 167 6.43 -2.77 16.38
N ARG A 168 5.39 -2.70 15.52
CA ARG A 168 4.16 -3.48 15.66
C ARG A 168 3.60 -3.86 14.30
N ASP A 169 2.91 -5.03 14.21
CA ASP A 169 2.29 -5.48 12.98
C ASP A 169 1.13 -4.56 12.53
N MET A 170 0.97 -4.41 11.23
CA MET A 170 -0.04 -3.55 10.61
C MET A 170 -1.46 -3.98 10.99
N GLY A 171 -1.73 -5.28 10.99
CA GLY A 171 -3.08 -5.82 11.25
C GLY A 171 -3.58 -5.54 12.66
N SER A 172 -2.74 -5.72 13.70
CA SER A 172 -3.12 -5.43 15.09
C SER A 172 -3.22 -3.93 15.36
N THR A 173 -2.35 -3.14 14.72
CA THR A 173 -2.36 -1.68 14.84
C THR A 173 -3.64 -1.12 14.26
N LEU A 174 -4.06 -1.56 13.08
CA LEU A 174 -5.28 -1.09 12.45
C LEU A 174 -6.56 -1.53 13.17
N ARG A 175 -6.60 -2.73 13.74
CA ARG A 175 -7.71 -3.12 14.63
C ARG A 175 -7.80 -2.21 15.86
N ALA A 176 -6.66 -1.77 16.39
CA ALA A 176 -6.64 -0.79 17.48
C ALA A 176 -7.13 0.60 17.01
N VAL A 177 -6.71 1.04 15.80
CA VAL A 177 -7.21 2.27 15.17
C VAL A 177 -8.72 2.21 14.96
N GLN A 178 -9.25 1.12 14.40
CA GLN A 178 -10.70 0.92 14.21
C GLN A 178 -11.47 1.01 15.52
N LYS A 179 -10.94 0.41 16.59
CA LYS A 179 -11.56 0.48 17.92
C LYS A 179 -11.59 1.90 18.47
N VAL A 180 -10.52 2.67 18.28
CA VAL A 180 -10.46 4.07 18.67
C VAL A 180 -11.42 4.90 17.82
N MET A 181 -11.46 4.69 16.49
CA MET A 181 -12.37 5.39 15.60
C MET A 181 -13.84 5.16 15.92
N ALA A 182 -14.21 3.95 16.38
CA ALA A 182 -15.56 3.66 16.84
C ALA A 182 -15.98 4.51 18.07
N SER A 183 -15.03 5.06 18.83
CA SER A 183 -15.28 5.96 19.96
C SER A 183 -15.22 7.45 19.60
N VAL A 184 -14.77 7.80 18.40
CA VAL A 184 -14.72 9.19 17.94
C VAL A 184 -16.10 9.61 17.47
N THR A 185 -16.62 10.68 18.10
CA THR A 185 -17.92 11.24 17.72
C THR A 185 -17.77 12.06 16.43
N LEU A 186 -18.37 11.57 15.36
CA LEU A 186 -18.44 12.29 14.09
C LEU A 186 -19.63 13.26 14.06
N PRO A 187 -19.57 14.36 13.32
CA PRO A 187 -20.69 15.29 13.14
C PRO A 187 -21.83 14.61 12.36
N VAL A 188 -23.00 15.22 12.44
CA VAL A 188 -24.17 14.77 11.66
C VAL A 188 -23.85 14.85 10.17
N GLY A 189 -24.02 13.73 9.45
CA GLY A 189 -23.67 13.63 8.04
C GLY A 189 -22.18 13.38 7.76
N GLY A 190 -21.30 13.42 8.79
CA GLY A 190 -19.90 13.05 8.65
C GLY A 190 -19.68 11.54 8.72
N TYR A 191 -18.72 11.05 7.97
CA TYR A 191 -18.29 9.66 8.00
C TYR A 191 -16.77 9.57 7.80
N TYR A 192 -16.22 8.41 8.04
CA TYR A 192 -14.80 8.17 7.79
C TYR A 192 -14.61 6.91 6.95
N GLU A 193 -13.51 6.89 6.21
CA GLU A 193 -13.03 5.73 5.48
C GLU A 193 -11.57 5.46 5.88
N LEU A 194 -11.24 4.20 6.04
CA LEU A 194 -9.84 3.79 6.23
C LEU A 194 -9.26 3.55 4.85
N GLY A 195 -8.31 4.39 4.48
CA GLY A 195 -7.55 4.31 3.25
C GLY A 195 -6.13 3.78 3.50
N GLY A 196 -5.22 4.19 2.63
CA GLY A 196 -3.81 3.87 2.73
C GLY A 196 -3.44 2.47 2.24
N LEU A 197 -2.22 2.07 2.56
CA LEU A 197 -1.66 0.78 2.14
C LEU A 197 -2.51 -0.41 2.60
N TYR A 198 -3.17 -0.27 3.74
CA TYR A 198 -4.00 -1.34 4.31
C TYR A 198 -5.20 -1.71 3.44
N GLN A 199 -5.92 -0.72 2.92
CA GLN A 199 -7.08 -0.99 2.08
C GLN A 199 -6.66 -1.70 0.79
N GLN A 200 -5.56 -1.24 0.18
CA GLN A 200 -4.98 -1.88 -1.00
C GLN A 200 -4.49 -3.30 -0.69
N GLN A 201 -3.81 -3.47 0.43
CA GLN A 201 -3.35 -4.79 0.88
C GLN A 201 -4.53 -5.72 1.13
N GLN A 202 -5.59 -5.28 1.79
CA GLN A 202 -6.78 -6.10 2.05
C GLN A 202 -7.51 -6.51 0.78
N ALA A 203 -7.63 -5.59 -0.19
CA ALA A 203 -8.20 -5.89 -1.51
C ALA A 203 -7.33 -6.91 -2.28
N ALA A 204 -6.00 -6.72 -2.26
CA ALA A 204 -5.05 -7.64 -2.85
C ALA A 204 -5.07 -9.03 -2.19
N PHE A 205 -5.12 -9.10 -0.84
CA PHE A 205 -5.26 -10.36 -0.11
C PHE A 205 -6.52 -11.10 -0.51
N LYS A 206 -7.67 -10.43 -0.57
CA LYS A 206 -8.93 -11.05 -1.00
C LYS A 206 -8.84 -11.59 -2.42
N GLY A 207 -8.25 -10.82 -3.34
CA GLY A 207 -7.99 -11.26 -4.71
C GLY A 207 -7.06 -12.47 -4.78
N LEU A 208 -5.95 -12.44 -4.03
CA LEU A 208 -4.98 -13.55 -3.98
C LEU A 208 -5.58 -14.83 -3.38
N VAL A 209 -6.42 -14.74 -2.35
CA VAL A 209 -7.13 -15.90 -1.80
C VAL A 209 -8.05 -16.52 -2.86
N GLN A 210 -8.75 -15.71 -3.64
CA GLN A 210 -9.60 -16.20 -4.74
C GLN A 210 -8.77 -16.89 -5.82
N VAL A 211 -7.66 -16.30 -6.24
CA VAL A 211 -6.71 -16.88 -7.21
C VAL A 211 -6.12 -18.18 -6.66
N PHE A 212 -5.72 -18.21 -5.39
CA PHE A 212 -5.21 -19.40 -4.73
C PHE A 212 -6.23 -20.54 -4.74
N LEU A 213 -7.46 -20.29 -4.34
CA LEU A 213 -8.52 -21.30 -4.37
C LEU A 213 -8.83 -21.79 -5.79
N ALA A 214 -8.84 -20.88 -6.76
CA ALA A 214 -9.03 -21.23 -8.17
C ALA A 214 -7.85 -22.10 -8.68
N ALA A 215 -6.60 -21.77 -8.33
CA ALA A 215 -5.43 -22.55 -8.69
C ALA A 215 -5.49 -23.96 -8.08
N VAL A 216 -5.82 -24.07 -6.80
CA VAL A 216 -6.00 -25.37 -6.12
C VAL A 216 -7.09 -26.20 -6.81
N ALA A 217 -8.23 -25.61 -7.12
CA ALA A 217 -9.33 -26.29 -7.81
C ALA A 217 -8.92 -26.75 -9.23
N LEU A 218 -8.23 -25.89 -9.97
CA LEU A 218 -7.78 -26.20 -11.34
C LEU A 218 -6.73 -27.30 -11.35
N VAL A 219 -5.77 -27.28 -10.44
CA VAL A 219 -4.78 -28.35 -10.26
C VAL A 219 -5.47 -29.65 -9.88
N PHE A 220 -6.47 -29.60 -8.97
CA PHE A 220 -7.24 -30.80 -8.61
C PHE A 220 -8.00 -31.39 -9.80
N LEU A 221 -8.65 -30.57 -10.63
CA LEU A 221 -9.34 -31.00 -11.84
C LEU A 221 -8.35 -31.60 -12.85
N LEU A 222 -7.17 -30.98 -13.03
CA LEU A 222 -6.12 -31.51 -13.90
C LEU A 222 -5.63 -32.88 -13.42
N LEU A 223 -5.39 -33.05 -12.10
CA LEU A 223 -5.02 -34.33 -11.52
C LEU A 223 -6.11 -35.40 -11.69
N LEU A 224 -7.38 -34.96 -11.55
CA LEU A 224 -8.53 -35.86 -11.76
C LEU A 224 -8.61 -36.33 -13.22
N ALA A 225 -8.39 -35.40 -14.17
CA ALA A 225 -8.35 -35.75 -15.61
C ALA A 225 -7.16 -36.64 -15.95
N LEU A 226 -5.97 -36.38 -15.36
CA LEU A 226 -4.75 -37.12 -15.63
C LEU A 226 -4.83 -38.55 -15.09
N TYR A 227 -5.33 -38.74 -13.87
CA TYR A 227 -5.33 -40.04 -13.22
C TYR A 227 -6.68 -40.76 -13.29
N GLU A 228 -7.75 -40.09 -13.72
CA GLU A 228 -9.14 -40.60 -13.80
C GLU A 228 -9.63 -41.23 -12.49
N ARG A 229 -9.00 -40.89 -11.34
CA ARG A 229 -9.25 -41.50 -10.02
C ARG A 229 -9.20 -40.45 -8.92
N PHE A 230 -10.35 -40.23 -8.33
CA PHE A 230 -10.53 -39.26 -7.25
C PHE A 230 -9.56 -39.47 -6.05
N ARG A 231 -9.33 -40.73 -5.65
CA ARG A 231 -8.45 -41.04 -4.51
C ARG A 231 -6.99 -40.64 -4.76
N ILE A 232 -6.49 -40.87 -5.99
CA ILE A 232 -5.11 -40.46 -6.34
C ILE A 232 -5.00 -38.97 -6.39
N ALA A 233 -5.92 -38.31 -7.09
CA ALA A 233 -5.95 -36.84 -7.14
C ALA A 233 -5.99 -36.22 -5.75
N LEU A 234 -6.80 -36.78 -4.83
CA LEU A 234 -6.89 -36.32 -3.44
C LEU A 234 -5.56 -36.49 -2.68
N VAL A 235 -4.90 -37.65 -2.79
CA VAL A 235 -3.61 -37.90 -2.10
C VAL A 235 -2.55 -36.95 -2.61
N VAL A 236 -2.44 -36.76 -3.93
CA VAL A 236 -1.47 -35.85 -4.54
C VAL A 236 -1.75 -34.41 -4.07
N MET A 237 -3.02 -33.98 -4.07
CA MET A 237 -3.41 -32.64 -3.68
C MET A 237 -3.22 -32.35 -2.18
N LEU A 238 -3.25 -33.38 -1.35
CA LEU A 238 -3.00 -33.24 0.08
C LEU A 238 -1.54 -32.81 0.38
N MET A 239 -0.58 -33.17 -0.46
CA MET A 239 0.84 -32.85 -0.25
C MET A 239 1.11 -31.33 -0.25
N PRO A 240 0.72 -30.55 -1.27
CA PRO A 240 0.88 -29.11 -1.25
C PRO A 240 0.10 -28.44 -0.09
N LEU A 241 -1.08 -28.95 0.26
CA LEU A 241 -1.84 -28.43 1.40
C LEU A 241 -1.12 -28.64 2.73
N LEU A 242 -0.47 -29.79 2.92
CA LEU A 242 0.38 -30.03 4.10
C LEU A 242 1.64 -29.16 4.09
N SER A 243 2.20 -28.85 2.93
CA SER A 243 3.36 -27.97 2.82
C SER A 243 3.05 -26.53 3.23
N LEU A 244 1.78 -26.07 3.15
CA LEU A 244 1.36 -24.75 3.66
C LEU A 244 1.60 -24.62 5.17
N ALA A 245 1.43 -25.70 5.93
CA ALA A 245 1.71 -25.69 7.36
C ALA A 245 3.19 -25.38 7.65
N SER A 246 4.11 -25.93 6.84
CA SER A 246 5.54 -25.65 6.99
C SER A 246 5.88 -24.21 6.62
N ILE A 247 5.19 -23.61 5.66
CA ILE A 247 5.34 -22.19 5.31
C ILE A 247 4.94 -21.30 6.49
N MET A 248 3.80 -21.60 7.13
CA MET A 248 3.36 -20.85 8.33
C MET A 248 4.38 -20.95 9.44
N ILE A 249 4.94 -22.15 9.67
CA ILE A 249 6.00 -22.35 10.67
C ILE A 249 7.27 -21.58 10.28
N GLY A 250 7.69 -21.61 9.02
CA GLY A 250 8.86 -20.90 8.53
C GLY A 250 8.74 -19.37 8.68
N LEU A 251 7.61 -18.79 8.31
CA LEU A 251 7.33 -17.38 8.50
C LEU A 251 7.30 -16.99 9.99
N TRP A 252 6.69 -17.85 10.82
CA TRP A 252 6.67 -17.62 12.27
C TRP A 252 8.05 -17.67 12.91
N LEU A 253 8.90 -18.64 12.53
CA LEU A 253 10.28 -18.77 13.05
C LEU A 253 11.18 -17.60 12.64
N THR A 254 10.94 -17.03 11.46
CA THR A 254 11.71 -15.87 10.97
C THR A 254 11.15 -14.53 11.43
N GLY A 255 9.97 -14.52 12.10
CA GLY A 255 9.31 -13.31 12.54
C GLY A 255 8.75 -12.45 11.41
N ILE A 256 8.59 -13.03 10.21
CA ILE A 256 8.12 -12.31 9.03
C ILE A 256 6.60 -12.41 8.93
N GLU A 257 5.96 -11.27 8.74
CA GLU A 257 4.52 -11.17 8.58
C GLU A 257 4.04 -11.76 7.25
N ILE A 258 2.81 -12.31 7.27
CA ILE A 258 2.16 -12.78 6.05
C ILE A 258 1.74 -11.54 5.25
N ASN A 259 2.45 -11.29 4.18
CA ASN A 259 2.19 -10.22 3.22
C ASN A 259 1.84 -10.78 1.83
N ILE A 260 1.62 -9.90 0.87
CA ILE A 260 1.29 -10.26 -0.52
C ILE A 260 2.37 -11.19 -1.12
N SER A 261 3.65 -10.89 -0.89
CA SER A 261 4.78 -11.70 -1.39
C SER A 261 4.80 -13.11 -0.80
N ALA A 262 4.52 -13.26 0.51
CA ALA A 262 4.39 -14.57 1.15
C ALA A 262 3.23 -15.38 0.56
N MET A 263 2.08 -14.75 0.30
CA MET A 263 0.94 -15.43 -0.34
C MET A 263 1.23 -15.87 -1.78
N MET A 264 1.97 -15.07 -2.53
CA MET A 264 2.46 -15.48 -3.85
C MET A 264 3.34 -16.71 -3.73
N GLY A 265 4.26 -16.75 -2.75
CA GLY A 265 5.08 -17.92 -2.44
C GLY A 265 4.26 -19.16 -2.11
N MET A 266 3.20 -19.04 -1.30
CA MET A 266 2.27 -20.13 -1.02
C MET A 266 1.58 -20.68 -2.27
N THR A 267 1.17 -19.79 -3.17
CA THR A 267 0.53 -20.21 -4.43
C THR A 267 1.51 -20.96 -5.33
N MET A 268 2.77 -20.50 -5.41
CA MET A 268 3.81 -21.17 -6.18
C MET A 268 4.14 -22.57 -5.63
N ILE A 269 4.19 -22.75 -4.32
CA ILE A 269 4.47 -24.05 -3.69
C ILE A 269 3.40 -25.09 -4.03
N VAL A 270 2.14 -24.70 -4.20
CA VAL A 270 1.10 -25.64 -4.64
C VAL A 270 1.49 -26.28 -5.98
N GLY A 271 1.98 -25.50 -6.94
CA GLY A 271 2.46 -26.01 -8.22
C GLY A 271 3.69 -26.89 -8.09
N ILE A 272 4.73 -26.41 -7.40
CA ILE A 272 6.03 -27.10 -7.24
C ILE A 272 5.87 -28.45 -6.55
N VAL A 273 5.14 -28.51 -5.43
CA VAL A 273 4.93 -29.76 -4.68
C VAL A 273 4.06 -30.73 -5.47
N THR A 274 3.06 -30.22 -6.20
CA THR A 274 2.21 -31.05 -7.06
C THR A 274 3.03 -31.66 -8.21
N GLU A 275 3.90 -30.89 -8.86
CA GLU A 275 4.79 -31.38 -9.92
C GLU A 275 5.65 -32.56 -9.44
N VAL A 276 6.29 -32.41 -8.28
CA VAL A 276 7.11 -33.44 -7.68
C VAL A 276 6.29 -34.69 -7.34
N ALA A 277 5.08 -34.51 -6.85
CA ALA A 277 4.16 -35.61 -6.56
C ALA A 277 3.73 -36.36 -7.85
N ILE A 278 3.48 -35.62 -8.94
CA ILE A 278 3.18 -36.18 -10.25
C ILE A 278 4.37 -37.03 -10.76
N PHE A 279 5.61 -36.53 -10.66
CA PHE A 279 6.79 -37.28 -11.06
C PHE A 279 6.97 -38.56 -10.26
N TYR A 280 6.69 -38.56 -8.97
CA TYR A 280 6.71 -39.75 -8.16
C TYR A 280 5.66 -40.77 -8.63
N PHE A 281 4.42 -40.36 -8.88
CA PHE A 281 3.36 -41.24 -9.36
C PHE A 281 3.61 -41.77 -10.78
N SER A 282 4.12 -40.91 -11.65
CA SER A 282 4.52 -41.31 -13.00
C SER A 282 5.56 -42.45 -12.97
N GLU A 283 6.58 -42.32 -12.11
CA GLU A 283 7.58 -43.38 -11.89
C GLU A 283 6.93 -44.66 -11.38
N TRP A 284 6.05 -44.54 -10.36
CA TRP A 284 5.35 -45.70 -9.83
C TRP A 284 4.49 -46.40 -10.89
N CYS A 285 3.84 -45.65 -11.78
CA CYS A 285 3.06 -46.24 -12.90
C CYS A 285 3.93 -46.92 -13.95
N SER A 286 5.18 -46.48 -14.15
CA SER A 286 6.12 -47.06 -15.15
C SER A 286 6.85 -48.32 -14.69
N LEU A 287 6.79 -48.63 -13.38
CA LEU A 287 7.41 -49.86 -12.85
C LEU A 287 6.63 -51.10 -13.24
N ASP A 288 7.34 -52.27 -13.31
CA ASP A 288 6.77 -53.57 -13.65
C ASP A 288 5.50 -53.90 -12.84
N PRO A 289 4.39 -54.22 -13.50
CA PRO A 289 3.13 -54.59 -12.83
C PRO A 289 3.25 -55.86 -11.94
N GLY A 290 4.28 -56.68 -12.14
CA GLY A 290 4.54 -57.90 -11.34
C GLY A 290 5.15 -57.65 -9.97
N LEU A 291 5.69 -56.44 -9.72
CA LEU A 291 6.27 -56.08 -8.43
C LEU A 291 5.20 -55.97 -7.35
N ASP A 292 5.52 -56.45 -6.14
CA ASP A 292 4.69 -56.21 -4.95
C ASP A 292 4.50 -54.70 -4.73
N ARG A 293 3.30 -54.35 -4.31
CA ARG A 293 2.89 -52.94 -4.15
C ARG A 293 3.83 -52.13 -3.26
N GLN A 294 4.25 -52.73 -2.14
CA GLN A 294 5.17 -52.05 -1.21
C GLN A 294 6.52 -51.83 -1.87
N MET A 295 7.01 -52.88 -2.54
CA MET A 295 8.29 -52.80 -3.23
C MET A 295 8.26 -51.79 -4.38
N ALA A 296 7.16 -51.71 -5.13
CA ALA A 296 6.99 -50.75 -6.22
C ALA A 296 6.99 -49.30 -5.69
N LEU A 297 6.31 -49.00 -4.56
CA LEU A 297 6.33 -47.67 -3.95
C LEU A 297 7.73 -47.31 -3.45
N ILE A 298 8.43 -48.22 -2.78
CA ILE A 298 9.80 -48.00 -2.30
C ILE A 298 10.77 -47.78 -3.48
N THR A 299 10.63 -48.56 -4.54
CA THR A 299 11.49 -48.42 -5.73
C THR A 299 11.27 -47.12 -6.45
N ALA A 300 10.01 -46.68 -6.63
CA ALA A 300 9.70 -45.37 -7.18
C ALA A 300 10.31 -44.23 -6.33
N GLY A 301 10.22 -44.31 -4.99
CA GLY A 301 10.85 -43.38 -4.09
C GLY A 301 12.37 -43.33 -4.22
N LYS A 302 13.04 -44.51 -4.28
CA LYS A 302 14.49 -44.60 -4.47
C LYS A 302 14.93 -43.98 -5.80
N ASN A 303 14.23 -44.27 -6.90
CA ASN A 303 14.56 -43.75 -8.22
C ASN A 303 14.42 -42.24 -8.30
N ARG A 304 13.43 -41.67 -7.62
CA ARG A 304 13.11 -40.21 -7.64
C ARG A 304 13.79 -39.39 -6.53
N LEU A 305 14.35 -40.05 -5.50
CA LEU A 305 15.01 -39.34 -4.39
C LEU A 305 16.12 -38.42 -4.89
N ARG A 306 17.02 -38.93 -5.75
CA ARG A 306 18.17 -38.15 -6.21
C ARG A 306 17.78 -36.96 -7.08
N PRO A 307 16.94 -37.09 -8.13
CA PRO A 307 16.47 -35.96 -8.93
C PRO A 307 15.74 -34.91 -8.10
N ILE A 308 14.80 -35.33 -7.24
CA ILE A 308 14.02 -34.42 -6.42
C ILE A 308 14.92 -33.66 -5.43
N ALA A 309 15.84 -34.35 -4.75
CA ALA A 309 16.76 -33.72 -3.80
C ALA A 309 17.68 -32.68 -4.49
N MET A 310 18.18 -33.01 -5.70
CA MET A 310 19.06 -32.10 -6.45
C MET A 310 18.31 -30.81 -6.87
N THR A 311 17.09 -30.94 -7.41
CA THR A 311 16.30 -29.77 -7.82
C THR A 311 15.86 -28.92 -6.62
N THR A 312 15.45 -29.56 -5.53
CA THR A 312 15.07 -28.88 -4.28
C THR A 312 16.25 -28.11 -3.69
N LEU A 313 17.43 -28.75 -3.58
CA LEU A 313 18.64 -28.09 -3.07
C LEU A 313 19.07 -26.93 -3.96
N ALA A 314 19.07 -27.12 -5.28
CA ALA A 314 19.42 -26.04 -6.21
C ALA A 314 18.49 -24.83 -6.07
N ALA A 315 17.18 -25.06 -5.98
CA ALA A 315 16.21 -23.99 -5.82
C ALA A 315 16.35 -23.27 -4.46
N ILE A 316 16.60 -24.00 -3.37
CA ILE A 316 16.86 -23.42 -2.06
C ILE A 316 18.12 -22.54 -2.10
N LEU A 317 19.21 -23.04 -2.70
CA LEU A 317 20.46 -22.28 -2.80
C LEU A 317 20.32 -20.99 -3.62
N ILE A 318 19.53 -21.02 -4.70
CA ILE A 318 19.23 -19.84 -5.52
C ILE A 318 18.43 -18.80 -4.73
N LEU A 319 17.48 -19.24 -3.91
CA LEU A 319 16.62 -18.36 -3.13
C LEU A 319 17.27 -17.91 -1.81
N LEU A 320 18.36 -18.54 -1.37
CA LEU A 320 19.01 -18.25 -0.10
C LEU A 320 19.47 -16.79 0.05
N PRO A 321 20.14 -16.16 -0.94
CA PRO A 321 20.50 -14.74 -0.83
C PRO A 321 19.29 -13.82 -0.63
N LEU A 322 18.17 -14.14 -1.29
CA LEU A 322 16.92 -13.39 -1.18
C LEU A 322 16.26 -13.59 0.19
N ALA A 323 16.30 -14.81 0.74
CA ALA A 323 15.81 -15.12 2.07
C ALA A 323 16.63 -14.43 3.18
N LEU A 324 17.95 -14.25 2.95
CA LEU A 324 18.84 -13.52 3.84
C LEU A 324 18.77 -11.99 3.64
N ALA A 325 17.92 -11.52 2.73
CA ALA A 325 17.78 -10.09 2.39
C ALA A 325 19.12 -9.45 1.96
N TRP A 326 19.96 -10.17 1.22
CA TRP A 326 21.22 -9.63 0.69
C TRP A 326 20.94 -8.77 -0.55
N GLY A 327 21.26 -7.49 -0.45
CA GLY A 327 21.10 -6.48 -1.51
C GLY A 327 19.97 -5.50 -1.23
N GLU A 328 20.07 -4.33 -1.86
CA GLU A 328 19.06 -3.27 -1.76
C GLU A 328 17.74 -3.74 -2.40
N GLY A 329 16.64 -3.60 -1.68
CA GLY A 329 15.31 -4.05 -2.12
C GLY A 329 15.00 -5.54 -1.95
N ALA A 330 15.97 -6.39 -1.56
CA ALA A 330 15.76 -7.81 -1.33
C ALA A 330 14.75 -8.09 -0.20
N GLN A 331 14.62 -7.18 0.76
CA GLN A 331 13.69 -7.28 1.88
C GLN A 331 12.21 -7.36 1.43
N MET A 332 11.84 -6.71 0.33
CA MET A 332 10.47 -6.78 -0.19
C MET A 332 10.09 -8.18 -0.69
N GLN A 333 11.08 -8.95 -1.18
CA GLN A 333 10.88 -10.31 -1.68
C GLN A 333 11.30 -11.39 -0.69
N GLN A 334 11.88 -11.03 0.44
CA GLN A 334 12.28 -11.95 1.52
C GLN A 334 11.15 -12.87 1.98
N PRO A 335 9.89 -12.38 2.21
CA PRO A 335 8.78 -13.23 2.62
C PRO A 335 8.43 -14.30 1.57
N LEU A 336 8.53 -13.98 0.28
CA LEU A 336 8.34 -14.91 -0.83
C LEU A 336 9.39 -16.03 -0.79
N ALA A 337 10.67 -15.65 -0.65
CA ALA A 337 11.78 -16.61 -0.62
C ALA A 337 11.67 -17.57 0.57
N ILE A 338 11.36 -17.05 1.77
CA ILE A 338 11.18 -17.85 2.98
C ILE A 338 9.98 -18.77 2.84
N ALA A 339 8.86 -18.33 2.27
CA ALA A 339 7.70 -19.16 2.03
C ALA A 339 8.05 -20.35 1.10
N ILE A 340 8.75 -20.07 0.00
CA ILE A 340 9.14 -21.13 -0.95
C ILE A 340 10.15 -22.09 -0.31
N ILE A 341 11.20 -21.59 0.33
CA ILE A 341 12.22 -22.43 0.99
C ILE A 341 11.59 -23.33 2.06
N SER A 342 10.74 -22.77 2.91
CA SER A 342 10.07 -23.54 3.98
C SER A 342 9.16 -24.63 3.42
N GLY A 343 8.42 -24.35 2.35
CA GLY A 343 7.61 -25.33 1.65
C GLY A 343 8.44 -26.44 1.00
N MET A 344 9.55 -26.07 0.36
CA MET A 344 10.46 -27.01 -0.30
C MET A 344 11.25 -27.89 0.67
N MET A 345 11.61 -27.38 1.85
CA MET A 345 12.29 -28.19 2.89
C MET A 345 11.47 -29.40 3.31
N VAL A 346 10.16 -29.24 3.45
CA VAL A 346 9.27 -30.31 3.88
C VAL A 346 8.74 -31.15 2.70
N GLN A 347 8.89 -30.67 1.46
CA GLN A 347 8.51 -31.38 0.25
C GLN A 347 9.12 -32.77 0.13
N LEU A 348 10.43 -32.94 0.43
CA LEU A 348 11.11 -34.22 0.35
C LEU A 348 10.46 -35.29 1.24
N PRO A 349 10.33 -35.10 2.59
CA PRO A 349 9.68 -36.11 3.41
C PRO A 349 8.18 -36.25 3.10
N LEU A 350 7.48 -35.21 2.68
CA LEU A 350 6.06 -35.28 2.33
C LEU A 350 5.85 -36.21 1.10
N VAL A 351 6.61 -35.99 0.03
CA VAL A 351 6.40 -36.72 -1.22
C VAL A 351 7.02 -38.12 -1.18
N LEU A 352 8.15 -38.31 -0.53
CA LEU A 352 8.86 -39.60 -0.51
C LEU A 352 8.41 -40.55 0.60
N VAL A 353 7.81 -40.04 1.70
CA VAL A 353 7.40 -40.88 2.84
C VAL A 353 5.89 -40.76 3.08
N VAL A 354 5.37 -39.56 3.27
CA VAL A 354 3.97 -39.36 3.67
C VAL A 354 3.02 -39.76 2.52
N MET A 355 3.32 -39.33 1.30
CA MET A 355 2.45 -39.61 0.14
C MET A 355 2.33 -41.09 -0.17
N PRO A 356 3.42 -41.89 -0.29
CA PRO A 356 3.29 -43.33 -0.53
C PRO A 356 2.57 -44.04 0.63
N LEU A 357 2.77 -43.61 1.85
CA LEU A 357 2.11 -44.17 3.02
C LEU A 357 0.60 -43.90 3.00
N LEU A 358 0.18 -42.68 2.72
CA LEU A 358 -1.21 -42.33 2.52
C LEU A 358 -1.84 -43.07 1.35
N PHE A 359 -1.10 -43.18 0.25
CA PHE A 359 -1.54 -43.96 -0.90
C PHE A 359 -1.72 -45.42 -0.57
N TYR A 360 -0.80 -46.01 0.18
CA TYR A 360 -0.91 -47.41 0.64
C TYR A 360 -2.14 -47.65 1.50
N VAL A 361 -2.46 -46.71 2.42
CA VAL A 361 -3.60 -46.82 3.34
C VAL A 361 -4.94 -46.60 2.62
N LEU A 362 -5.02 -45.56 1.78
CA LEU A 362 -6.27 -45.15 1.14
C LEU A 362 -6.67 -45.99 -0.08
N THR A 363 -5.76 -46.79 -0.60
CA THR A 363 -6.02 -47.60 -1.81
C THR A 363 -6.11 -49.08 -1.43
N SER A 364 -7.33 -49.65 -1.46
CA SER A 364 -7.63 -51.06 -1.16
C SER A 364 -7.08 -52.00 -2.24
N HIS A 365 -6.93 -53.30 -1.90
CA HIS A 365 -6.44 -54.43 -2.75
C HIS A 365 -7.08 -54.55 -4.15
N ARG A 366 -8.28 -53.99 -4.37
CA ARG A 366 -8.94 -53.96 -5.72
C ARG A 366 -8.19 -53.14 -6.76
N PHE A 367 -7.14 -52.46 -6.40
CA PHE A 367 -6.36 -51.59 -7.30
C PHE A 367 -5.32 -52.37 -8.11
N GLU A 368 -4.85 -53.51 -7.63
CA GLU A 368 -3.86 -54.33 -8.30
C GLU A 368 -4.38 -54.99 -9.60
N LEU A 369 -5.67 -55.31 -9.66
CA LEU A 369 -6.27 -55.93 -10.83
C LEU A 369 -6.34 -55.02 -12.06
N LYS A 370 -6.47 -53.70 -11.87
CA LYS A 370 -6.53 -52.73 -12.98
C LYS A 370 -5.16 -52.25 -13.47
N ARG A 371 -4.09 -52.36 -12.66
CA ARG A 371 -2.70 -52.06 -13.07
C ARG A 371 -2.21 -53.09 -14.10
N LYS A 372 -2.73 -54.31 -14.04
CA LYS A 372 -2.40 -55.42 -14.98
C LYS A 372 -3.14 -55.33 -16.31
N LEU A 373 -4.12 -54.43 -16.48
CA LEU A 373 -5.02 -54.40 -17.64
C LEU A 373 -4.78 -53.16 -18.59
N HIS A 374 -3.91 -52.22 -18.23
CA HIS A 374 -3.49 -51.14 -19.13
C HIS A 374 -1.96 -51.03 -19.07
N PRO A 375 -1.25 -51.37 -20.19
CA PRO A 375 0.18 -51.12 -20.35
C PRO A 375 0.47 -49.62 -20.47
#